data_2d59ef3ef00c7508aa9e8817d3d23efd
#
_entry.id   2d59ef3ef00c7508aa9e8817d3d23efd
#
_cell.length_a   1.000
_cell.length_b   1.000
_cell.length_c   1.000
_cell.angle_alpha   90.00
_cell.angle_beta   90.00
_cell.angle_gamma   90.00
#
_symmetry.space_group_name_H-M   'P 1'
#
loop_
_entity.id
_entity.type
_entity.pdbx_description
1 polymer ?
#
loop_
_entity_poly.entity_id
_entity_poly.type
_entity_poly.pdbx_seq_one_letter_code
_entity_poly.pdbx_strand_id
1 'polypeptide(L)'
;MHKWIVKQAFIFIVILLFNRAVFAENDCACHPLVNSHRPQYIIAYGSLIETASKNATDRHSGENKPVWIAHYQRGWFSKGLSDGFSTTYLGVIKSKTAHFNGTIFNLRSPKSIKHYDAREKYYCRVLVAPSNIHLLTGKKLPQGQFWIYELKPELLAPPSARYPLVESYIDIFLAGCLEIEEKYHLKNFAAACINTTSDWSVHWVNDRIYPRRPWTYQPRALKIDALLQQQIPEFFQKIKLESYAA
;
A
#
# COMPACT_ATOMS: atom_id res chain seq x y z
N MET A 1 18.88 -12.13 76.79
CA MET A 1 19.04 -10.93 75.98
C MET A 1 19.35 -11.36 74.55
N HIS A 2 18.59 -10.82 73.59
CA HIS A 2 18.71 -10.95 72.11
C HIS A 2 17.96 -12.06 71.38
N LYS A 3 16.71 -11.79 71.22
CA LYS A 3 15.92 -12.23 70.08
C LYS A 3 15.51 -10.96 69.31
N TRP A 4 15.98 -10.80 68.08
CA TRP A 4 15.43 -9.92 67.08
C TRP A 4 16.40 -9.88 65.88
N ILE A 5 16.16 -10.58 64.87
CA ILE A 5 16.48 -10.34 63.44
C ILE A 5 16.20 -11.65 62.68
N VAL A 6 14.98 -11.87 62.28
CA VAL A 6 14.62 -12.68 61.08
C VAL A 6 13.15 -12.36 60.79
N LYS A 7 12.89 -11.34 60.01
CA LYS A 7 11.61 -11.16 59.31
C LYS A 7 11.73 -9.94 58.40
N GLN A 8 12.42 -10.06 57.30
CA GLN A 8 12.21 -9.22 56.13
C GLN A 8 13.00 -9.77 54.92
N ALA A 9 12.54 -10.87 54.32
CA ALA A 9 13.08 -11.37 53.05
C ALA A 9 12.05 -12.25 52.35
N PHE A 10 10.77 -11.82 52.24
CA PHE A 10 9.77 -12.58 51.51
C PHE A 10 8.68 -11.70 50.89
N ILE A 11 9.02 -10.57 50.26
CA ILE A 11 8.05 -9.77 49.47
C ILE A 11 8.73 -9.14 48.23
N PHE A 12 9.46 -9.90 47.43
CA PHE A 12 9.99 -9.35 46.19
C PHE A 12 10.03 -10.35 44.98
N ILE A 13 9.20 -11.35 44.97
CA ILE A 13 9.16 -12.31 43.85
C ILE A 13 7.71 -12.60 43.37
N VAL A 14 6.87 -11.59 43.21
CA VAL A 14 5.52 -11.81 42.62
C VAL A 14 5.13 -10.76 41.54
N ILE A 15 5.98 -9.86 41.10
CA ILE A 15 5.61 -8.82 40.12
C ILE A 15 6.36 -8.94 38.80
N LEU A 16 6.71 -10.10 38.34
CA LEU A 16 7.38 -10.26 37.02
C LEU A 16 6.76 -11.32 36.08
N LEU A 17 5.49 -11.65 36.24
CA LEU A 17 4.84 -12.64 35.37
C LEU A 17 3.53 -12.20 34.71
N PHE A 18 3.27 -10.91 34.58
CA PHE A 18 2.07 -10.43 33.88
C PHE A 18 2.39 -9.38 32.81
N ASN A 19 3.23 -9.71 31.84
CA ASN A 19 3.36 -8.87 30.63
C ASN A 19 3.82 -9.69 29.42
N ARG A 20 3.14 -10.77 29.11
CA ARG A 20 3.29 -11.46 27.83
C ARG A 20 1.97 -12.09 27.40
N ALA A 21 0.98 -11.28 27.07
CA ALA A 21 -0.18 -11.77 26.34
C ALA A 21 -1.09 -10.61 25.88
N VAL A 22 -0.60 -9.67 25.08
CA VAL A 22 -1.49 -8.66 24.46
C VAL A 22 -1.25 -8.49 22.95
N PHE A 23 -0.36 -9.23 22.34
CA PHE A 23 -0.06 -9.01 20.89
C PHE A 23 -0.52 -10.14 19.95
N ALA A 24 -1.27 -11.14 20.39
CA ALA A 24 -1.67 -12.27 19.52
C ALA A 24 -3.13 -12.24 19.04
N GLU A 25 -3.98 -11.38 19.56
CA GLU A 25 -5.44 -11.47 19.33
C GLU A 25 -5.99 -10.58 18.21
N ASN A 26 -5.22 -9.64 17.68
CA ASN A 26 -5.70 -8.70 16.66
C ASN A 26 -5.32 -9.05 15.20
N ASP A 27 -4.48 -10.03 14.97
CA ASP A 27 -3.98 -10.32 13.60
C ASP A 27 -4.99 -11.15 12.77
N CYS A 28 -5.78 -12.00 13.39
CA CYS A 28 -6.80 -12.80 12.70
C CYS A 28 -7.94 -11.96 12.10
N ALA A 29 -8.25 -10.82 12.68
CA ALA A 29 -9.25 -9.89 12.12
C ALA A 29 -8.73 -9.14 10.89
N CYS A 30 -7.41 -8.88 10.83
CA CYS A 30 -6.74 -8.16 9.74
C CYS A 30 -6.37 -9.05 8.54
N HIS A 31 -6.20 -10.35 8.75
CA HIS A 31 -5.83 -11.31 7.71
C HIS A 31 -6.75 -12.55 7.77
N PRO A 32 -8.04 -12.41 7.39
CA PRO A 32 -9.01 -13.48 7.49
C PRO A 32 -8.61 -14.70 6.67
N LEU A 33 -9.03 -15.89 7.09
CA LEU A 33 -8.76 -17.13 6.39
C LEU A 33 -9.30 -17.10 4.96
N VAL A 34 -8.50 -17.57 4.02
CA VAL A 34 -8.90 -17.72 2.63
C VAL A 34 -9.59 -19.06 2.41
N ASN A 35 -10.58 -19.09 1.52
CA ASN A 35 -11.14 -20.36 1.06
C ASN A 35 -10.17 -21.02 0.08
N SER A 36 -9.55 -22.13 0.49
CA SER A 36 -8.55 -22.85 -0.31
C SER A 36 -9.10 -23.47 -1.60
N HIS A 37 -10.41 -23.61 -1.72
CA HIS A 37 -11.08 -24.17 -2.90
C HIS A 37 -11.50 -23.11 -3.93
N ARG A 38 -11.25 -21.83 -3.66
CA ARG A 38 -11.59 -20.73 -4.56
C ARG A 38 -10.34 -20.01 -5.05
N PRO A 39 -10.30 -19.57 -6.33
CA PRO A 39 -9.25 -18.68 -6.80
C PRO A 39 -9.16 -17.40 -5.95
N GLN A 40 -7.94 -16.97 -5.69
CA GLN A 40 -7.66 -15.77 -4.90
C GLN A 40 -7.13 -14.67 -5.83
N TYR A 41 -7.68 -13.47 -5.69
CA TYR A 41 -7.29 -12.29 -6.45
C TYR A 41 -6.91 -11.17 -5.48
N ILE A 42 -5.88 -10.41 -5.85
CA ILE A 42 -5.51 -9.17 -5.15
C ILE A 42 -5.89 -7.98 -6.03
N ILE A 43 -6.51 -6.98 -5.42
CA ILE A 43 -6.76 -5.67 -5.99
C ILE A 43 -5.55 -4.81 -5.68
N ALA A 44 -4.85 -4.36 -6.72
CA ALA A 44 -3.71 -3.48 -6.62
C ALA A 44 -4.12 -2.04 -6.96
N TYR A 45 -3.69 -1.10 -6.12
CA TYR A 45 -4.02 0.32 -6.23
C TYR A 45 -2.81 1.25 -6.11
N GLY A 46 -1.63 0.70 -5.81
CA GLY A 46 -0.36 1.39 -5.64
C GLY A 46 0.78 0.65 -6.35
N SER A 47 1.89 0.44 -5.68
CA SER A 47 3.10 -0.16 -6.26
C SER A 47 2.91 -1.58 -6.83
N LEU A 48 1.87 -2.31 -6.43
CA LEU A 48 1.55 -3.63 -7.01
C LEU A 48 0.94 -3.56 -8.42
N ILE A 49 0.58 -2.37 -8.92
CA ILE A 49 0.17 -2.20 -10.33
C ILE A 49 1.38 -2.39 -11.26
N GLU A 50 2.57 -1.96 -10.82
CA GLU A 50 3.81 -2.10 -11.58
C GLU A 50 4.27 -3.57 -11.55
N THR A 51 4.55 -4.11 -12.75
CA THR A 51 4.79 -5.55 -12.93
C THR A 51 6.04 -6.04 -12.21
N ALA A 52 7.14 -5.30 -12.25
CA ALA A 52 8.39 -5.72 -11.61
C ALA A 52 8.25 -5.66 -10.07
N SER A 53 7.62 -4.62 -9.53
CA SER A 53 7.34 -4.48 -8.09
C SER A 53 6.44 -5.62 -7.57
N LYS A 54 5.39 -5.98 -8.32
CA LYS A 54 4.55 -7.13 -8.00
C LYS A 54 5.34 -8.44 -8.04
N ASN A 55 6.13 -8.66 -9.08
CA ASN A 55 6.89 -9.89 -9.29
C ASN A 55 8.02 -10.07 -8.25
N ALA A 56 8.52 -8.97 -7.68
CA ALA A 56 9.44 -9.01 -6.54
C ALA A 56 8.79 -9.65 -5.28
N THR A 57 7.45 -9.61 -5.17
CA THR A 57 6.72 -10.30 -4.09
C THR A 57 6.45 -11.77 -4.42
N ASP A 58 5.90 -12.03 -5.59
CA ASP A 58 5.68 -13.38 -6.11
C ASP A 58 5.70 -13.36 -7.63
N ARG A 59 6.80 -13.85 -8.23
CA ARG A 59 6.99 -13.94 -9.69
C ARG A 59 5.99 -14.84 -10.42
N HIS A 60 5.24 -15.64 -9.69
CA HIS A 60 4.24 -16.55 -10.22
C HIS A 60 2.81 -16.00 -10.15
N SER A 61 2.65 -14.77 -9.70
CA SER A 61 1.37 -14.09 -9.74
C SER A 61 0.91 -13.83 -11.16
N GLY A 62 -0.39 -13.89 -11.37
CA GLY A 62 -0.98 -13.64 -12.66
C GLY A 62 -0.81 -12.21 -13.15
N GLU A 63 -1.25 -12.00 -14.35
CA GLU A 63 -1.21 -10.72 -15.05
C GLU A 63 -2.14 -9.69 -14.38
N ASN A 64 -1.67 -8.45 -14.29
CA ASN A 64 -2.47 -7.30 -13.87
C ASN A 64 -3.55 -7.00 -14.93
N LYS A 65 -4.84 -7.07 -14.55
CA LYS A 65 -5.99 -6.74 -15.39
C LYS A 65 -6.64 -5.46 -14.88
N PRO A 66 -6.90 -4.46 -15.73
CA PRO A 66 -7.42 -3.17 -15.32
C PRO A 66 -8.87 -3.27 -14.81
N VAL A 67 -9.16 -2.54 -13.73
CA VAL A 67 -10.48 -2.49 -13.09
C VAL A 67 -10.81 -1.08 -12.60
N TRP A 68 -12.11 -0.78 -12.46
CA TRP A 68 -12.64 0.22 -11.55
C TRP A 68 -13.08 -0.45 -10.25
N ILE A 69 -12.78 0.18 -9.14
CA ILE A 69 -13.18 -0.26 -7.79
C ILE A 69 -14.07 0.81 -7.18
N ALA A 70 -15.30 0.45 -6.88
CA ALA A 70 -16.28 1.33 -6.23
C ALA A 70 -16.23 1.17 -4.71
N HIS A 71 -16.70 2.22 -4.03
CA HIS A 71 -16.83 2.28 -2.57
C HIS A 71 -15.52 2.26 -1.80
N TYR A 72 -14.44 2.70 -2.44
CA TYR A 72 -13.13 2.90 -1.84
C TYR A 72 -12.52 4.21 -2.33
N GLN A 73 -11.88 4.93 -1.43
CA GLN A 73 -11.06 6.10 -1.74
C GLN A 73 -9.59 5.71 -1.67
N ARG A 74 -8.85 5.97 -2.73
CA ARG A 74 -7.39 5.91 -2.75
C ARG A 74 -6.82 7.29 -2.48
N GLY A 75 -5.78 7.38 -1.63
CA GLY A 75 -5.13 8.66 -1.34
C GLY A 75 -3.74 8.51 -0.73
N TRP A 76 -3.05 9.63 -0.66
CA TRP A 76 -1.75 9.79 -0.02
C TRP A 76 -1.93 10.03 1.48
N PHE A 77 -2.25 9.00 2.21
CA PHE A 77 -2.51 9.12 3.65
C PHE A 77 -2.02 7.93 4.47
N SER A 78 -1.21 7.04 3.88
CA SER A 78 -0.61 5.95 4.61
C SER A 78 0.77 6.36 5.11
N LYS A 79 0.87 6.71 6.40
CA LYS A 79 2.13 7.02 7.07
C LYS A 79 3.03 5.79 7.12
N GLY A 80 4.15 5.85 6.41
CA GLY A 80 5.14 4.79 6.44
C GLY A 80 5.97 4.83 7.71
N LEU A 81 6.00 3.71 8.44
CA LEU A 81 6.79 3.55 9.68
C LEU A 81 8.15 2.89 9.41
N SER A 82 8.54 2.68 8.18
CA SER A 82 9.64 1.82 7.85
C SER A 82 11.02 2.50 7.99
N ASP A 83 11.84 1.91 8.78
CA ASP A 83 13.28 1.65 8.53
C ASP A 83 14.10 2.88 8.12
N GLY A 84 13.89 4.02 8.81
CA GLY A 84 14.67 5.23 8.58
C GLY A 84 14.21 6.12 7.43
N PHE A 85 13.30 5.66 6.58
CA PHE A 85 12.80 6.42 5.43
C PHE A 85 11.35 6.86 5.62
N SER A 86 11.18 7.96 6.34
CA SER A 86 9.85 8.58 6.52
C SER A 86 9.23 8.95 5.18
N THR A 87 8.11 8.33 4.83
CA THR A 87 7.43 8.49 3.54
C THR A 87 5.94 8.33 3.73
N THR A 88 5.13 9.06 2.99
CA THR A 88 3.70 8.79 2.86
C THR A 88 3.48 7.92 1.63
N TYR A 89 2.75 6.81 1.85
CA TYR A 89 2.35 5.87 0.80
C TYR A 89 0.89 6.03 0.42
N LEU A 90 0.51 5.40 -0.69
CA LEU A 90 -0.89 5.20 -1.03
C LEU A 90 -1.55 4.26 -0.03
N GLY A 91 -2.74 4.65 0.38
CA GLY A 91 -3.66 3.81 1.13
C GLY A 91 -5.03 3.79 0.46
N VAL A 92 -5.88 2.88 0.89
CA VAL A 92 -7.30 2.87 0.59
C VAL A 92 -8.11 2.78 1.88
N ILE A 93 -9.21 3.48 1.90
CA ILE A 93 -10.23 3.44 2.95
C ILE A 93 -11.60 3.28 2.33
N LYS A 94 -12.57 2.77 3.09
CA LYS A 94 -13.97 2.69 2.64
C LYS A 94 -14.55 4.06 2.39
N SER A 95 -15.34 4.18 1.33
CA SER A 95 -16.07 5.41 0.98
C SER A 95 -17.41 5.03 0.37
N LYS A 96 -18.46 5.79 0.64
CA LYS A 96 -19.79 5.55 0.04
C LYS A 96 -19.85 5.95 -1.43
N THR A 97 -19.08 6.93 -1.85
CA THR A 97 -19.19 7.60 -3.16
C THR A 97 -17.93 7.53 -4.01
N ALA A 98 -16.76 7.37 -3.38
CA ALA A 98 -15.51 7.36 -4.11
C ALA A 98 -15.31 6.05 -4.89
N HIS A 99 -14.52 6.15 -5.94
CA HIS A 99 -14.05 5.04 -6.76
C HIS A 99 -12.66 5.37 -7.29
N PHE A 100 -11.92 4.34 -7.67
CA PHE A 100 -10.60 4.52 -8.29
C PHE A 100 -10.33 3.42 -9.33
N ASN A 101 -9.40 3.68 -10.24
CA ASN A 101 -8.89 2.69 -11.15
C ASN A 101 -7.66 1.99 -10.58
N GLY A 102 -7.57 0.71 -10.82
CA GLY A 102 -6.48 -0.14 -10.36
C GLY A 102 -6.38 -1.40 -11.18
N THR A 103 -5.81 -2.44 -10.62
CA THR A 103 -5.75 -3.75 -11.29
C THR A 103 -6.18 -4.87 -10.36
N ILE A 104 -6.56 -6.01 -10.95
CA ILE A 104 -6.64 -7.29 -10.24
C ILE A 104 -5.66 -8.27 -10.86
N PHE A 105 -5.09 -9.13 -10.04
CA PHE A 105 -4.32 -10.28 -10.50
C PHE A 105 -4.62 -11.50 -9.63
N ASN A 106 -4.58 -12.70 -10.25
CA ASN A 106 -4.77 -13.94 -9.53
C ASN A 106 -3.48 -14.42 -8.86
N LEU A 107 -3.61 -15.06 -7.73
CA LEU A 107 -2.53 -15.79 -7.08
C LEU A 107 -2.39 -17.18 -7.69
N ARG A 108 -1.16 -17.68 -7.79
CA ARG A 108 -0.88 -19.06 -8.25
C ARG A 108 -1.59 -20.11 -7.40
N SER A 109 -1.65 -19.88 -6.09
CA SER A 109 -2.34 -20.73 -5.13
C SER A 109 -2.88 -19.89 -3.98
N PRO A 110 -3.89 -20.38 -3.23
CA PRO A 110 -4.37 -19.70 -2.02
C PRO A 110 -3.26 -19.48 -0.97
N LYS A 111 -2.26 -20.35 -0.91
CA LYS A 111 -1.11 -20.22 0.01
C LYS A 111 -0.21 -19.04 -0.32
N SER A 112 -0.17 -18.59 -1.58
CA SER A 112 0.65 -17.44 -2.02
C SER A 112 0.21 -16.13 -1.38
N ILE A 113 -1.00 -16.05 -0.81
CA ILE A 113 -1.49 -14.84 -0.12
C ILE A 113 -0.56 -14.40 1.00
N LYS A 114 0.14 -15.33 1.66
CA LYS A 114 1.09 -15.04 2.74
C LYS A 114 2.23 -14.13 2.32
N HIS A 115 2.65 -14.18 1.06
CA HIS A 115 3.73 -13.30 0.55
C HIS A 115 3.26 -11.85 0.52
N TYR A 116 1.98 -11.64 0.18
CA TYR A 116 1.37 -10.31 0.15
C TYR A 116 1.03 -9.81 1.55
N ASP A 117 0.53 -10.67 2.44
CA ASP A 117 0.31 -10.33 3.86
C ASP A 117 1.63 -9.87 4.52
N ALA A 118 2.75 -10.55 4.22
CA ALA A 118 4.07 -10.17 4.73
C ALA A 118 4.58 -8.84 4.16
N ARG A 119 4.31 -8.55 2.87
CA ARG A 119 4.64 -7.28 2.23
C ARG A 119 3.79 -6.14 2.79
N GLU A 120 2.49 -6.36 2.91
CA GLU A 120 1.49 -5.36 3.28
C GLU A 120 1.18 -5.36 4.80
N LYS A 121 2.17 -5.68 5.63
CA LYS A 121 2.06 -5.85 7.10
C LYS A 121 1.42 -4.67 7.84
N TYR A 122 1.40 -3.48 7.23
CA TYR A 122 0.79 -2.27 7.80
C TYR A 122 -0.67 -2.05 7.38
N TYR A 123 -1.23 -2.96 6.60
CA TYR A 123 -2.59 -2.91 6.10
C TYR A 123 -3.38 -4.13 6.58
N CYS A 124 -4.70 -4.00 6.58
CA CYS A 124 -5.60 -5.12 6.79
C CYS A 124 -6.12 -5.64 5.45
N ARG A 125 -6.01 -6.93 5.22
CA ARG A 125 -6.57 -7.56 4.04
C ARG A 125 -8.07 -7.78 4.22
N VAL A 126 -8.90 -7.17 3.38
CA VAL A 126 -10.35 -7.27 3.44
C VAL A 126 -10.94 -7.84 2.15
N LEU A 127 -12.05 -8.54 2.28
CA LEU A 127 -12.79 -9.09 1.14
C LEU A 127 -13.61 -7.99 0.47
N VAL A 128 -13.49 -7.86 -0.85
CA VAL A 128 -14.28 -6.93 -1.66
C VAL A 128 -15.39 -7.68 -2.39
N ALA A 129 -16.61 -7.15 -2.31
CA ALA A 129 -17.74 -7.71 -3.03
C ALA A 129 -17.51 -7.62 -4.56
N PRO A 130 -17.79 -8.68 -5.34
CA PRO A 130 -17.63 -8.64 -6.79
C PRO A 130 -18.41 -7.51 -7.47
N SER A 131 -19.55 -7.09 -6.90
CA SER A 131 -20.35 -5.96 -7.38
C SER A 131 -19.61 -4.62 -7.37
N ASN A 132 -18.56 -4.48 -6.57
CA ASN A 132 -17.75 -3.27 -6.47
C ASN A 132 -16.58 -3.25 -7.46
N ILE A 133 -16.43 -4.31 -8.27
CA ILE A 133 -15.29 -4.49 -9.18
C ILE A 133 -15.80 -4.51 -10.63
N HIS A 134 -15.38 -3.56 -11.43
CA HIS A 134 -15.70 -3.48 -12.84
C HIS A 134 -14.44 -3.69 -13.70
N LEU A 135 -14.40 -4.81 -14.44
CA LEU A 135 -13.26 -5.15 -15.31
C LEU A 135 -13.29 -4.31 -16.59
N LEU A 136 -12.20 -3.59 -16.89
CA LEU A 136 -12.12 -2.66 -18.02
C LEU A 136 -11.79 -3.34 -19.37
N THR A 137 -11.59 -4.64 -19.37
CA THR A 137 -11.30 -5.41 -20.61
C THR A 137 -12.55 -5.86 -21.38
N GLY A 138 -13.74 -5.46 -20.94
CA GLY A 138 -15.02 -5.94 -21.52
C GLY A 138 -15.36 -7.40 -21.20
N LYS A 139 -14.50 -8.11 -20.52
CA LYS A 139 -14.72 -9.51 -20.08
C LYS A 139 -15.50 -9.56 -18.76
N LYS A 140 -16.15 -10.69 -18.49
CA LYS A 140 -16.78 -10.91 -17.18
C LYS A 140 -15.72 -11.05 -16.10
N LEU A 141 -16.03 -10.54 -14.91
CA LEU A 141 -15.20 -10.72 -13.72
C LEU A 141 -15.10 -12.23 -13.42
N PRO A 142 -13.89 -12.78 -13.22
CA PRO A 142 -13.73 -14.19 -12.90
C PRO A 142 -14.34 -14.53 -11.53
N GLN A 143 -14.71 -15.79 -11.32
CA GLN A 143 -15.12 -16.23 -9.99
C GLN A 143 -13.94 -16.37 -9.04
N GLY A 144 -14.10 -15.97 -7.78
CA GLY A 144 -13.04 -16.05 -6.79
C GLY A 144 -13.30 -15.22 -5.53
N GLN A 145 -12.27 -15.04 -4.74
CA GLN A 145 -12.23 -14.10 -3.62
C GLN A 145 -11.31 -12.94 -4.01
N PHE A 146 -11.80 -11.71 -3.83
CA PHE A 146 -11.08 -10.49 -4.18
C PHE A 146 -10.67 -9.76 -2.91
N TRP A 147 -9.38 -9.53 -2.75
CA TRP A 147 -8.80 -8.95 -1.55
C TRP A 147 -8.19 -7.60 -1.86
N ILE A 148 -8.44 -6.64 -0.97
CA ILE A 148 -7.76 -5.34 -0.97
C ILE A 148 -7.08 -5.15 0.38
N TYR A 149 -5.96 -4.46 0.39
CA TYR A 149 -5.25 -4.10 1.61
C TYR A 149 -5.68 -2.70 2.05
N GLU A 150 -6.63 -2.62 3.00
CA GLU A 150 -7.09 -1.37 3.60
C GLU A 150 -6.07 -0.85 4.61
N LEU A 151 -5.93 0.47 4.65
CA LEU A 151 -5.05 1.12 5.63
C LEU A 151 -5.57 0.91 7.05
N LYS A 152 -4.69 0.58 7.97
CA LYS A 152 -4.98 0.55 9.41
C LYS A 152 -5.24 1.96 9.91
N PRO A 153 -6.32 2.21 10.68
CA PRO A 153 -6.69 3.57 11.10
C PRO A 153 -5.58 4.34 11.83
N GLU A 154 -4.76 3.67 12.61
CA GLU A 154 -3.64 4.26 13.35
C GLU A 154 -2.50 4.79 12.47
N LEU A 155 -2.47 4.39 11.19
CA LEU A 155 -1.49 4.83 10.20
C LEU A 155 -2.04 5.91 9.27
N LEU A 156 -3.30 6.29 9.43
CA LEU A 156 -3.94 7.33 8.63
C LEU A 156 -3.38 8.70 9.03
N ALA A 157 -2.64 9.32 8.14
CA ALA A 157 -2.13 10.67 8.31
C ALA A 157 -1.83 11.32 6.96
N PRO A 158 -2.14 12.62 6.77
CA PRO A 158 -1.80 13.33 5.55
C PRO A 158 -0.28 13.46 5.40
N PRO A 159 0.23 13.72 4.18
CA PRO A 159 1.62 14.02 3.95
C PRO A 159 2.08 15.22 4.78
N SER A 160 3.31 15.18 5.23
CA SER A 160 3.94 16.24 6.04
C SER A 160 5.41 16.39 5.72
N ALA A 161 6.07 17.42 6.23
CA ALA A 161 7.51 17.60 6.05
C ALA A 161 8.32 16.39 6.55
N ARG A 162 7.86 15.74 7.63
CA ARG A 162 8.50 14.54 8.18
C ARG A 162 8.18 13.28 7.37
N TYR A 163 7.00 13.22 6.77
CA TYR A 163 6.53 12.08 5.96
C TYR A 163 6.05 12.63 4.61
N PRO A 164 6.96 13.07 3.73
CA PRO A 164 6.60 13.63 2.44
C PRO A 164 6.14 12.56 1.46
N LEU A 165 5.52 12.99 0.37
CA LEU A 165 5.49 12.21 -0.87
C LEU A 165 6.91 12.10 -1.41
N VAL A 166 7.27 10.95 -1.95
CA VAL A 166 8.59 10.72 -2.55
C VAL A 166 8.45 10.30 -4.01
N GLU A 167 9.24 10.92 -4.86
CA GLU A 167 9.18 10.72 -6.32
C GLU A 167 9.45 9.27 -6.70
N SER A 168 10.41 8.63 -6.04
CA SER A 168 10.74 7.21 -6.29
C SER A 168 9.56 6.25 -6.09
N TYR A 169 8.63 6.54 -5.17
CA TYR A 169 7.43 5.72 -4.99
C TYR A 169 6.33 6.09 -6.00
N ILE A 170 6.17 7.38 -6.30
CA ILE A 170 5.23 7.88 -7.31
C ILE A 170 5.59 7.30 -8.69
N ASP A 171 6.88 7.25 -9.00
CA ASP A 171 7.39 6.64 -10.23
C ASP A 171 6.96 5.17 -10.36
N ILE A 172 7.07 4.36 -9.30
CA ILE A 172 6.64 2.96 -9.31
C ILE A 172 5.13 2.88 -9.58
N PHE A 173 4.34 3.69 -8.88
CA PHE A 173 2.89 3.71 -9.04
C PHE A 173 2.48 4.09 -10.46
N LEU A 174 2.98 5.20 -10.97
CA LEU A 174 2.59 5.72 -12.28
C LEU A 174 3.23 4.93 -13.44
N ALA A 175 4.42 4.35 -13.27
CA ALA A 175 4.97 3.41 -14.24
C ALA A 175 4.03 2.22 -14.44
N GLY A 176 3.49 1.66 -13.34
CA GLY A 176 2.49 0.60 -13.43
C GLY A 176 1.20 1.04 -14.13
N CYS A 177 0.71 2.26 -13.85
CA CYS A 177 -0.47 2.80 -14.53
C CYS A 177 -0.23 2.97 -16.04
N LEU A 178 0.97 3.44 -16.45
CA LEU A 178 1.37 3.55 -17.86
C LEU A 178 1.54 2.19 -18.52
N GLU A 179 2.05 1.17 -17.84
CA GLU A 179 2.11 -0.21 -18.32
C GLU A 179 0.73 -0.74 -18.68
N ILE A 180 -0.26 -0.50 -17.83
CA ILE A 180 -1.65 -0.91 -18.05
C ILE A 180 -2.27 -0.15 -19.20
N GLU A 181 -2.07 1.18 -19.26
CA GLU A 181 -2.56 2.02 -20.34
C GLU A 181 -2.08 1.53 -21.70
N GLU A 182 -0.77 1.27 -21.83
CA GLU A 182 -0.14 0.82 -23.06
C GLU A 182 -0.60 -0.59 -23.44
N LYS A 183 -0.57 -1.52 -22.48
CA LYS A 183 -0.87 -2.93 -22.69
C LYS A 183 -2.31 -3.19 -23.12
N TYR A 184 -3.25 -2.47 -22.53
CA TYR A 184 -4.67 -2.64 -22.78
C TYR A 184 -5.27 -1.56 -23.70
N HIS A 185 -4.43 -0.65 -24.22
CA HIS A 185 -4.85 0.47 -25.06
C HIS A 185 -5.96 1.34 -24.42
N LEU A 186 -5.88 1.52 -23.10
CA LEU A 186 -6.85 2.26 -22.30
C LEU A 186 -6.44 3.74 -22.23
N LYS A 187 -6.95 4.57 -23.12
CA LYS A 187 -6.68 6.03 -23.09
C LYS A 187 -6.97 6.63 -21.71
N ASN A 188 -6.04 7.44 -21.22
CA ASN A 188 -6.15 8.17 -19.96
C ASN A 188 -6.20 7.29 -18.70
N PHE A 189 -5.82 6.03 -18.74
CA PHE A 189 -5.80 5.19 -17.53
C PHE A 189 -4.79 5.72 -16.50
N ALA A 190 -3.61 6.16 -16.95
CA ALA A 190 -2.61 6.75 -16.07
C ALA A 190 -3.03 8.12 -15.52
N ALA A 191 -3.67 8.96 -16.33
CA ALA A 191 -4.28 10.21 -15.87
C ALA A 191 -5.38 9.94 -14.81
N ALA A 192 -6.22 8.94 -15.04
CA ALA A 192 -7.22 8.51 -14.05
C ALA A 192 -6.59 8.02 -12.74
N CYS A 193 -5.41 7.37 -12.79
CA CYS A 193 -4.67 7.01 -11.59
C CYS A 193 -4.35 8.24 -10.73
N ILE A 194 -3.98 9.37 -11.34
CA ILE A 194 -3.71 10.63 -10.64
C ILE A 194 -5.02 11.24 -10.11
N ASN A 195 -6.03 11.40 -10.99
CA ASN A 195 -7.25 12.14 -10.73
C ASN A 195 -8.19 11.44 -9.72
N THR A 196 -8.06 10.13 -9.55
CA THR A 196 -8.80 9.36 -8.53
C THR A 196 -8.01 9.10 -7.25
N THR A 197 -6.84 9.74 -7.13
CA THR A 197 -6.02 9.71 -5.91
C THR A 197 -6.16 11.02 -5.19
N SER A 198 -6.58 11.00 -3.92
CA SER A 198 -6.70 12.19 -3.07
C SER A 198 -5.42 12.51 -2.32
N ASP A 199 -5.42 13.63 -1.62
CA ASP A 199 -4.40 14.07 -0.68
C ASP A 199 -3.00 14.29 -1.30
N TRP A 200 -2.97 14.71 -2.58
CA TRP A 200 -1.75 15.27 -3.16
C TRP A 200 -1.29 16.48 -2.32
N SER A 201 0.02 16.65 -2.16
CA SER A 201 0.53 17.60 -1.16
C SER A 201 1.77 18.35 -1.67
N VAL A 202 1.95 19.56 -1.14
CA VAL A 202 3.19 20.34 -1.31
C VAL A 202 4.37 19.78 -0.50
N HIS A 203 4.11 18.87 0.44
CA HIS A 203 5.13 18.09 1.11
C HIS A 203 5.55 16.93 0.20
N TRP A 204 6.35 17.23 -0.80
CA TRP A 204 6.80 16.31 -1.83
C TRP A 204 8.26 16.55 -2.14
N VAL A 205 9.06 15.49 -2.15
CA VAL A 205 10.50 15.53 -2.46
C VAL A 205 10.83 14.65 -3.65
N ASN A 206 11.69 15.16 -4.51
CA ASN A 206 12.30 14.38 -5.58
C ASN A 206 13.57 13.72 -5.03
N ASP A 207 13.46 12.43 -4.77
CA ASP A 207 14.51 11.57 -4.22
C ASP A 207 15.14 10.65 -5.29
N ARG A 208 14.95 10.94 -6.59
CA ARG A 208 15.41 10.06 -7.69
C ARG A 208 16.93 9.85 -7.71
N ILE A 209 17.72 10.78 -7.15
CA ILE A 209 19.19 10.64 -7.08
C ILE A 209 19.57 9.55 -6.06
N TYR A 210 18.89 9.53 -4.89
CA TYR A 210 19.05 8.52 -3.86
C TYR A 210 17.68 8.02 -3.42
N PRO A 211 17.07 7.10 -4.19
CA PRO A 211 15.68 6.72 -3.98
C PRO A 211 15.43 6.10 -2.61
N ARG A 212 14.45 6.60 -1.89
CA ARG A 212 13.94 5.96 -0.67
C ARG A 212 13.23 4.64 -0.98
N ARG A 213 12.87 4.43 -2.25
CA ARG A 213 12.36 3.16 -2.78
C ARG A 213 13.37 2.51 -3.72
N PRO A 214 13.51 1.19 -3.70
CA PRO A 214 14.68 0.49 -4.24
C PRO A 214 14.84 0.50 -5.77
N TRP A 215 14.00 1.21 -6.50
CA TRP A 215 14.07 1.27 -7.95
C TRP A 215 14.90 2.46 -8.39
N THR A 216 16.12 2.19 -8.80
CA THR A 216 17.03 3.22 -9.32
C THR A 216 16.86 3.46 -10.82
N TYR A 217 16.22 2.57 -11.55
CA TYR A 217 15.97 2.66 -12.98
C TYR A 217 14.52 3.07 -13.26
N GLN A 218 14.35 4.31 -13.75
CA GLN A 218 13.04 4.90 -14.05
C GLN A 218 12.96 5.36 -15.50
N PRO A 219 12.81 4.42 -16.46
CA PRO A 219 12.81 4.74 -17.90
C PRO A 219 11.62 5.60 -18.33
N ARG A 220 10.60 5.73 -17.47
CA ARG A 220 9.38 6.50 -17.73
C ARG A 220 9.35 7.85 -17.03
N ALA A 221 10.42 8.28 -16.36
CA ALA A 221 10.44 9.48 -15.53
C ALA A 221 9.94 10.72 -16.28
N LEU A 222 10.44 11.01 -17.47
CA LEU A 222 10.00 12.17 -18.28
C LEU A 222 8.51 12.11 -18.63
N LYS A 223 7.98 10.91 -18.93
CA LYS A 223 6.56 10.72 -19.24
C LYS A 223 5.69 10.91 -18.00
N ILE A 224 6.16 10.46 -16.85
CA ILE A 224 5.50 10.64 -15.55
C ILE A 224 5.48 12.13 -15.18
N ASP A 225 6.59 12.82 -15.30
CA ASP A 225 6.68 14.25 -15.02
C ASP A 225 5.73 15.08 -15.89
N ALA A 226 5.70 14.80 -17.20
CA ALA A 226 4.76 15.46 -18.11
C ALA A 226 3.30 15.21 -17.73
N LEU A 227 2.98 13.98 -17.31
CA LEU A 227 1.64 13.61 -16.87
C LEU A 227 1.26 14.31 -15.56
N LEU A 228 2.14 14.34 -14.57
CA LEU A 228 1.94 15.04 -13.29
C LEU A 228 1.79 16.55 -13.51
N GLN A 229 2.63 17.14 -14.34
CA GLN A 229 2.53 18.55 -14.69
C GLN A 229 1.19 18.90 -15.37
N GLN A 230 0.66 18.00 -16.19
CA GLN A 230 -0.62 18.19 -16.86
C GLN A 230 -1.82 18.03 -15.90
N GLN A 231 -1.78 17.06 -15.00
CA GLN A 231 -2.95 16.68 -14.18
C GLN A 231 -3.02 17.44 -12.85
N ILE A 232 -1.87 17.77 -12.23
CA ILE A 232 -1.77 18.39 -10.90
C ILE A 232 -0.67 19.45 -10.85
N PRO A 233 -0.67 20.44 -11.77
CA PRO A 233 0.42 21.43 -11.89
C PRO A 233 0.70 22.19 -10.60
N GLU A 234 -0.33 22.47 -9.79
CA GLU A 234 -0.23 23.20 -8.52
C GLU A 234 0.64 22.46 -7.47
N PHE A 235 0.66 21.14 -7.50
CA PHE A 235 1.52 20.32 -6.64
C PHE A 235 2.87 20.05 -7.29
N PHE A 236 2.88 19.70 -8.59
CA PHE A 236 4.09 19.37 -9.33
C PHE A 236 5.13 20.49 -9.27
N GLN A 237 4.71 21.74 -9.40
CA GLN A 237 5.60 22.91 -9.32
C GLN A 237 6.19 23.16 -7.93
N LYS A 238 5.71 22.48 -6.89
CA LYS A 238 6.17 22.59 -5.50
C LYS A 238 7.10 21.47 -5.07
N ILE A 239 7.37 20.51 -5.95
CA ILE A 239 8.31 19.42 -5.69
C ILE A 239 9.68 20.01 -5.39
N LYS A 240 10.28 19.59 -4.27
CA LYS A 240 11.61 20.03 -3.86
C LYS A 240 12.62 18.92 -4.13
N LEU A 241 13.79 19.30 -4.61
CA LEU A 241 14.91 18.35 -4.64
C LEU A 241 15.23 17.94 -3.19
N GLU A 242 15.39 16.66 -2.93
CA GLU A 242 15.79 16.19 -1.59
C GLU A 242 17.22 16.69 -1.33
N SER A 243 17.39 17.50 -0.28
CA SER A 243 18.70 17.91 0.18
C SER A 243 19.19 16.94 1.25
N TYR A 244 20.26 16.24 0.96
CA TYR A 244 21.01 15.53 2.00
C TYR A 244 21.85 16.59 2.72
N ALA A 245 21.46 16.95 3.94
CA ALA A 245 22.33 17.76 4.79
C ALA A 245 23.64 16.98 4.98
N ALA A 246 24.74 17.60 4.57
CA ALA A 246 26.09 17.10 4.79
C ALA A 246 26.42 17.06 6.28
#